data_950ad9cb7c30ae3c63451ba6bd672c3b
#
_entry.id   950ad9cb7c30ae3c63451ba6bd672c3b
#
_cell.length_a   1.000
_cell.length_b   1.000
_cell.length_c   1.000
_cell.angle_alpha   90.00
_cell.angle_beta   90.00
_cell.angle_gamma   90.00
#
_symmetry.space_group_name_H-M   'P 1'
#
loop_
_entity.id
_entity.type
_entity.pdbx_description
1 polymer ?
#
loop_
_entity_poly.entity_id
_entity_poly.type
_entity_poly.pdbx_seq_one_letter_code
_entity_poly.pdbx_strand_id
1 'polypeptide(L)'
;KLWNASRFVQMNLPEDFQPGLPAEDQLDMSDKWILSELAKVAAEATANLNKYELGLAAEKIENFIWEVYCDWYIEICKTRLNGDDAAAADTARKVLVYVLDKALKLLHPFMPFITEEIYQALPGSAETIMNEKWPGDENMQVWAQDCADFEKLMDYIKAVRAMRAEMNVHPAKKTSMVIETASPAAFEKGGAYLARFAFATDVTVTAKYEGST
;
A
#
# COMPACT_ATOMS: atom_id res chain seq x y z
N LYS A 1 -7.11 3.35 -14.16
CA LYS A 1 -6.35 2.63 -13.12
C LYS A 1 -7.26 2.18 -11.98
N LEU A 2 -8.04 3.11 -11.36
CA LEU A 2 -8.98 2.85 -10.26
C LEU A 2 -9.93 1.67 -10.53
N TRP A 3 -10.60 1.64 -11.71
CA TRP A 3 -11.48 0.55 -12.11
C TRP A 3 -10.79 -0.82 -12.11
N ASN A 4 -9.57 -0.90 -12.65
CA ASN A 4 -8.81 -2.14 -12.66
C ASN A 4 -8.37 -2.56 -11.25
N ALA A 5 -8.02 -1.61 -10.40
CA ALA A 5 -7.68 -1.86 -9.01
C ALA A 5 -8.88 -2.41 -8.23
N SER A 6 -10.06 -1.82 -8.40
CA SER A 6 -11.29 -2.31 -7.75
C SER A 6 -11.68 -3.71 -8.21
N ARG A 7 -11.56 -4.00 -9.51
CA ARG A 7 -11.79 -5.36 -10.01
C ARG A 7 -10.79 -6.37 -9.44
N PHE A 8 -9.52 -5.99 -9.35
CA PHE A 8 -8.51 -6.85 -8.71
C PHE A 8 -8.89 -7.17 -7.26
N VAL A 9 -9.30 -6.16 -6.48
CA VAL A 9 -9.74 -6.37 -5.10
C VAL A 9 -10.92 -7.34 -5.07
N GLN A 10 -12.00 -7.06 -5.80
CA GLN A 10 -13.21 -7.88 -5.82
C GLN A 10 -12.94 -9.34 -6.22
N MET A 11 -12.11 -9.57 -7.24
CA MET A 11 -11.76 -10.92 -7.72
C MET A 11 -10.96 -11.75 -6.70
N ASN A 12 -10.36 -11.10 -5.71
CA ASN A 12 -9.58 -11.77 -4.65
C ASN A 12 -10.36 -11.96 -3.35
N LEU A 13 -11.63 -11.53 -3.30
CA LEU A 13 -12.49 -11.74 -2.13
C LEU A 13 -13.20 -13.08 -2.22
N PRO A 14 -13.20 -13.89 -1.14
CA PRO A 14 -14.03 -15.08 -1.05
C PRO A 14 -15.53 -14.69 -0.90
N GLU A 15 -16.44 -15.63 -1.20
CA GLU A 15 -17.88 -15.39 -1.14
C GLU A 15 -18.37 -15.03 0.28
N ASP A 16 -17.71 -15.55 1.31
CA ASP A 16 -18.01 -15.33 2.72
C ASP A 16 -17.18 -14.21 3.35
N PHE A 17 -16.56 -13.36 2.54
CA PHE A 17 -15.72 -12.26 3.03
C PHE A 17 -16.46 -11.33 3.98
N GLN A 18 -15.87 -11.07 5.14
CA GLN A 18 -16.37 -10.11 6.12
C GLN A 18 -15.48 -8.86 6.15
N PRO A 19 -16.04 -7.69 5.81
CA PRO A 19 -15.30 -6.43 5.87
C PRO A 19 -15.00 -6.05 7.33
N GLY A 20 -13.94 -5.29 7.53
CA GLY A 20 -13.51 -4.78 8.83
C GLY A 20 -12.01 -4.64 8.90
N LEU A 21 -11.53 -3.69 9.68
CA LEU A 21 -10.10 -3.53 9.89
C LEU A 21 -9.58 -4.63 10.83
N PRO A 22 -8.48 -5.34 10.50
CA PRO A 22 -7.88 -6.33 11.39
C PRO A 22 -7.37 -5.68 12.69
N ALA A 23 -7.18 -6.50 13.73
CA ALA A 23 -6.51 -6.07 14.95
C ALA A 23 -5.05 -5.68 14.66
N GLU A 24 -4.48 -4.78 15.47
CA GLU A 24 -3.15 -4.21 15.22
C GLU A 24 -2.03 -5.25 15.16
N ASP A 25 -2.13 -6.29 15.96
CA ASP A 25 -1.17 -7.41 16.02
C ASP A 25 -1.19 -8.31 14.78
N GLN A 26 -2.25 -8.22 13.96
CA GLN A 26 -2.39 -8.93 12.68
C GLN A 26 -1.81 -8.12 11.51
N LEU A 27 -1.59 -6.81 11.69
CA LEU A 27 -1.08 -5.92 10.66
C LEU A 27 0.43 -6.08 10.50
N ASP A 28 0.89 -6.28 9.27
CA ASP A 28 2.30 -6.21 8.97
C ASP A 28 2.77 -4.76 8.75
N MET A 29 4.07 -4.59 8.52
CA MET A 29 4.67 -3.27 8.31
C MET A 29 4.08 -2.54 7.09
N SER A 30 3.73 -3.26 6.02
CA SER A 30 3.13 -2.66 4.82
C SER A 30 1.68 -2.23 5.04
N ASP A 31 0.94 -2.97 5.88
CA ASP A 31 -0.43 -2.61 6.26
C ASP A 31 -0.44 -1.33 7.11
N LYS A 32 0.44 -1.27 8.10
CA LYS A 32 0.61 -0.08 8.95
C LYS A 32 1.03 1.14 8.15
N TRP A 33 1.92 0.94 7.17
CA TRP A 33 2.33 2.00 6.26
C TRP A 33 1.16 2.53 5.42
N ILE A 34 0.41 1.67 4.71
CA ILE A 34 -0.69 2.14 3.86
C ILE A 34 -1.82 2.80 4.66
N LEU A 35 -2.13 2.29 5.86
CA LEU A 35 -3.12 2.89 6.75
C LEU A 35 -2.67 4.26 7.26
N SER A 36 -1.39 4.43 7.54
CA SER A 36 -0.81 5.72 7.93
C SER A 36 -0.80 6.72 6.78
N GLU A 37 -0.48 6.29 5.55
CA GLU A 37 -0.57 7.13 4.36
C GLU A 37 -2.02 7.54 4.05
N LEU A 38 -2.98 6.63 4.27
CA LEU A 38 -4.40 6.96 4.18
C LEU A 38 -4.80 8.03 5.20
N ALA A 39 -4.37 7.90 6.45
CA ALA A 39 -4.63 8.90 7.49
C ALA A 39 -4.07 10.29 7.12
N LYS A 40 -2.85 10.31 6.61
CA LYS A 40 -2.16 11.51 6.15
C LYS A 40 -2.89 12.19 4.99
N VAL A 41 -3.22 11.44 3.93
CA VAL A 41 -3.93 12.02 2.78
C VAL A 41 -5.33 12.49 3.15
N ALA A 42 -6.05 11.81 4.03
CA ALA A 42 -7.36 12.23 4.52
C ALA A 42 -7.27 13.57 5.26
N ALA A 43 -6.28 13.73 6.14
CA ALA A 43 -6.06 14.98 6.86
C ALA A 43 -5.62 16.12 5.92
N GLU A 44 -4.67 15.87 5.00
CA GLU A 44 -4.19 16.87 4.03
C GLU A 44 -5.30 17.31 3.08
N ALA A 45 -6.08 16.38 2.53
CA ALA A 45 -7.22 16.68 1.67
C ALA A 45 -8.27 17.53 2.40
N THR A 46 -8.60 17.16 3.64
CA THR A 46 -9.52 17.95 4.48
C THR A 46 -9.01 19.35 4.73
N ALA A 47 -7.73 19.51 5.07
CA ALA A 47 -7.12 20.80 5.28
C ALA A 47 -7.16 21.70 4.03
N ASN A 48 -6.90 21.12 2.84
CA ASN A 48 -6.97 21.84 1.57
C ASN A 48 -8.42 22.21 1.20
N LEU A 49 -9.38 21.31 1.41
CA LEU A 49 -10.79 21.60 1.17
C LEU A 49 -11.30 22.74 2.06
N ASN A 50 -10.91 22.77 3.34
CA ASN A 50 -11.26 23.84 4.27
C ASN A 50 -10.67 25.21 3.88
N LYS A 51 -9.61 25.22 3.07
CA LYS A 51 -9.01 26.43 2.49
C LYS A 51 -9.52 26.76 1.09
N TYR A 52 -10.48 25.98 0.56
CA TYR A 52 -10.97 26.07 -0.82
C TYR A 52 -9.88 25.77 -1.89
N GLU A 53 -8.82 25.06 -1.53
CA GLU A 53 -7.76 24.63 -2.42
C GLU A 53 -8.11 23.30 -3.09
N LEU A 54 -9.21 23.29 -3.88
CA LEU A 54 -9.82 22.07 -4.44
C LEU A 54 -8.85 21.28 -5.33
N GLY A 55 -8.03 21.99 -6.12
CA GLY A 55 -7.04 21.36 -6.99
C GLY A 55 -5.97 20.59 -6.22
N LEU A 56 -5.47 21.16 -5.13
CA LEU A 56 -4.49 20.51 -4.25
C LEU A 56 -5.08 19.30 -3.52
N ALA A 57 -6.34 19.41 -3.07
CA ALA A 57 -7.03 18.26 -2.47
C ALA A 57 -7.16 17.09 -3.46
N ALA A 58 -7.61 17.38 -4.69
CA ALA A 58 -7.75 16.38 -5.74
C ALA A 58 -6.41 15.71 -6.09
N GLU A 59 -5.34 16.50 -6.26
CA GLU A 59 -3.99 16.01 -6.55
C GLU A 59 -3.47 15.05 -5.45
N LYS A 60 -3.65 15.41 -4.18
CA LYS A 60 -3.25 14.55 -3.06
C LYS A 60 -3.98 13.20 -3.06
N ILE A 61 -5.28 13.22 -3.29
CA ILE A 61 -6.11 12.01 -3.35
C ILE A 61 -5.71 11.17 -4.58
N GLU A 62 -5.51 11.80 -5.73
CA GLU A 62 -5.08 11.12 -6.95
C GLU A 62 -3.73 10.43 -6.74
N ASN A 63 -2.72 11.13 -6.25
CA ASN A 63 -1.39 10.58 -5.99
C ASN A 63 -1.45 9.40 -5.02
N PHE A 64 -2.22 9.49 -3.94
CA PHE A 64 -2.43 8.39 -3.02
C PHE A 64 -3.00 7.15 -3.74
N ILE A 65 -4.07 7.33 -4.52
CA ILE A 65 -4.72 6.20 -5.22
C ILE A 65 -3.80 5.60 -6.28
N TRP A 66 -3.15 6.44 -7.10
CA TRP A 66 -2.37 5.99 -8.26
C TRP A 66 -1.01 5.43 -7.90
N GLU A 67 -0.26 6.14 -7.05
CA GLU A 67 1.13 5.80 -6.76
C GLU A 67 1.24 4.91 -5.51
N VAL A 68 0.54 5.28 -4.43
CA VAL A 68 0.68 4.60 -3.15
C VAL A 68 -0.14 3.31 -3.12
N TYR A 69 -1.44 3.40 -3.37
CA TYR A 69 -2.33 2.25 -3.32
C TYR A 69 -2.14 1.29 -4.49
N CYS A 70 -2.24 1.80 -5.75
CA CYS A 70 -2.21 0.94 -6.94
C CYS A 70 -0.81 0.41 -7.26
N ASP A 71 0.24 1.25 -7.23
CA ASP A 71 1.57 0.86 -7.70
C ASP A 71 2.38 0.14 -6.63
N TRP A 72 2.11 0.42 -5.36
CA TRP A 72 2.83 -0.22 -4.28
C TRP A 72 1.98 -1.22 -3.51
N TYR A 73 0.92 -0.77 -2.83
CA TYR A 73 0.23 -1.63 -1.87
C TYR A 73 -0.44 -2.83 -2.52
N ILE A 74 -1.15 -2.66 -3.64
CA ILE A 74 -1.74 -3.78 -4.39
C ILE A 74 -0.67 -4.79 -4.81
N GLU A 75 0.48 -4.32 -5.32
CA GLU A 75 1.56 -5.22 -5.73
C GLU A 75 2.18 -5.99 -4.56
N ILE A 76 2.29 -5.34 -3.40
CA ILE A 76 2.73 -5.97 -2.14
C ILE A 76 1.75 -7.08 -1.72
N CYS A 77 0.47 -6.78 -1.70
CA CYS A 77 -0.57 -7.73 -1.31
C CYS A 77 -0.61 -9.00 -2.16
N LYS A 78 -0.23 -8.93 -3.45
CA LYS A 78 -0.21 -10.10 -4.33
C LYS A 78 0.64 -11.25 -3.78
N THR A 79 1.66 -10.97 -2.99
CA THR A 79 2.49 -12.02 -2.37
C THR A 79 1.71 -12.80 -1.32
N ARG A 80 0.98 -12.09 -0.46
CA ARG A 80 0.15 -12.69 0.59
C ARG A 80 -1.08 -13.38 0.02
N LEU A 81 -1.73 -12.75 -0.97
CA LEU A 81 -2.93 -13.31 -1.61
C LEU A 81 -2.65 -14.62 -2.36
N ASN A 82 -1.43 -14.80 -2.89
CA ASN A 82 -1.00 -16.00 -3.61
C ASN A 82 -0.13 -16.93 -2.76
N GLY A 83 0.06 -16.63 -1.48
CA GLY A 83 0.83 -17.45 -0.55
C GLY A 83 -0.02 -18.51 0.14
N ASP A 84 0.65 -19.36 0.93
CA ASP A 84 0.00 -20.47 1.65
C ASP A 84 -0.55 -20.05 3.03
N ASP A 85 -0.26 -18.82 3.50
CA ASP A 85 -0.73 -18.29 4.77
C ASP A 85 -2.12 -17.64 4.60
N ALA A 86 -3.16 -18.40 4.95
CA ALA A 86 -4.54 -17.94 4.85
C ALA A 86 -4.86 -16.74 5.76
N ALA A 87 -4.21 -16.64 6.93
CA ALA A 87 -4.43 -15.53 7.85
C ALA A 87 -3.82 -14.24 7.31
N ALA A 88 -2.59 -14.30 6.77
CA ALA A 88 -1.96 -13.16 6.11
C ALA A 88 -2.74 -12.71 4.86
N ALA A 89 -3.30 -13.66 4.10
CA ALA A 89 -4.15 -13.35 2.96
C ALA A 89 -5.46 -12.67 3.35
N ASP A 90 -6.12 -13.12 4.44
CA ASP A 90 -7.34 -12.50 4.95
C ASP A 90 -7.09 -11.08 5.45
N THR A 91 -6.01 -10.87 6.21
CA THR A 91 -5.56 -9.54 6.64
C THR A 91 -5.34 -8.60 5.45
N ALA A 92 -4.63 -9.07 4.41
CA ALA A 92 -4.40 -8.28 3.20
C ALA A 92 -5.70 -7.89 2.49
N ARG A 93 -6.67 -8.82 2.37
CA ARG A 93 -7.99 -8.53 1.78
C ARG A 93 -8.75 -7.47 2.56
N LYS A 94 -8.77 -7.58 3.90
CA LYS A 94 -9.46 -6.63 4.78
C LYS A 94 -8.87 -5.23 4.65
N VAL A 95 -7.54 -5.11 4.68
CA VAL A 95 -6.88 -3.80 4.52
C VAL A 95 -7.08 -3.25 3.11
N LEU A 96 -6.99 -4.08 2.06
CA LEU A 96 -7.28 -3.66 0.68
C LEU A 96 -8.68 -3.07 0.52
N VAL A 97 -9.70 -3.75 1.06
CA VAL A 97 -11.09 -3.27 1.00
C VAL A 97 -11.27 -1.99 1.82
N TYR A 98 -10.73 -1.96 3.04
CA TYR A 98 -10.82 -0.80 3.92
C TYR A 98 -10.21 0.46 3.29
N VAL A 99 -8.98 0.34 2.75
CA VAL A 99 -8.30 1.47 2.11
C VAL A 99 -9.03 1.91 0.85
N LEU A 100 -9.54 0.96 0.05
CA LEU A 100 -10.31 1.30 -1.15
C LEU A 100 -11.61 2.04 -0.79
N ASP A 101 -12.36 1.57 0.20
CA ASP A 101 -13.58 2.23 0.70
C ASP A 101 -13.30 3.71 1.07
N LYS A 102 -12.30 3.95 1.90
CA LYS A 102 -11.92 5.30 2.33
C LYS A 102 -11.41 6.16 1.16
N ALA A 103 -10.62 5.60 0.27
CA ALA A 103 -10.13 6.30 -0.91
C ALA A 103 -11.25 6.71 -1.87
N LEU A 104 -12.28 5.85 -2.04
CA LEU A 104 -13.47 6.18 -2.83
C LEU A 104 -14.25 7.34 -2.20
N LYS A 105 -14.42 7.36 -0.88
CA LYS A 105 -15.08 8.44 -0.15
C LYS A 105 -14.34 9.76 -0.27
N LEU A 106 -13.00 9.74 -0.20
CA LEU A 106 -12.18 10.93 -0.43
C LEU A 106 -12.29 11.44 -1.88
N LEU A 107 -12.35 10.54 -2.86
CA LEU A 107 -12.41 10.89 -4.29
C LEU A 107 -13.81 11.29 -4.75
N HIS A 108 -14.86 10.86 -4.05
CA HIS A 108 -16.25 11.01 -4.48
C HIS A 108 -16.66 12.45 -4.85
N PRO A 109 -16.28 13.51 -4.12
CA PRO A 109 -16.60 14.89 -4.50
C PRO A 109 -16.09 15.32 -5.88
N PHE A 110 -15.05 14.65 -6.39
CA PHE A 110 -14.40 14.96 -7.67
C PHE A 110 -14.85 14.02 -8.80
N MET A 111 -15.15 12.77 -8.48
CA MET A 111 -15.50 11.73 -9.46
C MET A 111 -16.71 10.89 -8.99
N PRO A 112 -17.92 11.49 -8.88
CA PRO A 112 -19.05 10.87 -8.20
C PRO A 112 -19.54 9.57 -8.86
N PHE A 113 -19.56 9.49 -10.18
CA PHE A 113 -20.16 8.34 -10.87
C PHE A 113 -19.34 7.06 -10.71
N ILE A 114 -18.04 7.12 -10.97
CA ILE A 114 -17.18 5.95 -10.89
C ILE A 114 -16.98 5.48 -9.45
N THR A 115 -16.93 6.41 -8.50
CA THR A 115 -16.76 6.07 -7.08
C THR A 115 -18.01 5.43 -6.51
N GLU A 116 -19.20 5.90 -6.87
CA GLU A 116 -20.47 5.27 -6.50
C GLU A 116 -20.56 3.84 -7.04
N GLU A 117 -20.30 3.66 -8.34
CA GLU A 117 -20.37 2.35 -9.00
C GLU A 117 -19.44 1.33 -8.35
N ILE A 118 -18.20 1.73 -8.04
CA ILE A 118 -17.25 0.85 -7.37
C ILE A 118 -17.65 0.59 -5.92
N TYR A 119 -18.12 1.62 -5.21
CA TYR A 119 -18.50 1.53 -3.82
C TYR A 119 -19.64 0.54 -3.61
N GLN A 120 -20.70 0.60 -4.42
CA GLN A 120 -21.83 -0.31 -4.34
C GLN A 120 -21.46 -1.78 -4.61
N ALA A 121 -20.38 -2.01 -5.33
CA ALA A 121 -19.85 -3.36 -5.58
C ALA A 121 -18.93 -3.89 -4.46
N LEU A 122 -18.63 -3.07 -3.43
CA LEU A 122 -17.83 -3.52 -2.28
C LEU A 122 -18.69 -4.22 -1.23
N PRO A 123 -18.15 -5.26 -0.57
CA PRO A 123 -18.84 -5.93 0.52
C PRO A 123 -19.09 -4.97 1.70
N GLY A 124 -20.31 -4.96 2.22
CA GLY A 124 -20.68 -4.12 3.37
C GLY A 124 -20.94 -2.66 3.06
N SER A 125 -21.00 -2.29 1.77
CA SER A 125 -21.39 -0.95 1.33
C SER A 125 -22.83 -0.60 1.77
N ALA A 126 -23.05 0.69 2.07
CA ALA A 126 -24.39 1.23 2.28
C ALA A 126 -25.10 1.47 0.93
N GLU A 127 -26.35 1.96 0.98
CA GLU A 127 -27.15 2.24 -0.23
C GLU A 127 -26.48 3.23 -1.20
N THR A 128 -25.75 4.21 -0.66
CA THR A 128 -25.00 5.18 -1.45
C THR A 128 -23.82 5.73 -0.67
N ILE A 129 -22.71 5.97 -1.34
CA ILE A 129 -21.51 6.60 -0.78
C ILE A 129 -21.78 8.05 -0.31
N MET A 130 -22.79 8.71 -0.89
CA MET A 130 -23.13 10.12 -0.58
C MET A 130 -23.54 10.32 0.87
N ASN A 131 -24.08 9.30 1.53
CA ASN A 131 -24.54 9.35 2.92
C ASN A 131 -23.44 8.95 3.92
N GLU A 132 -22.28 8.58 3.41
CA GLU A 132 -21.17 8.11 4.22
C GLU A 132 -20.40 9.26 4.88
N LYS A 133 -19.75 8.94 6.02
CA LYS A 133 -18.91 9.92 6.71
C LYS A 133 -17.65 10.24 5.93
N TRP A 134 -17.25 11.49 5.99
CA TRP A 134 -15.99 11.94 5.42
C TRP A 134 -14.80 11.34 6.19
N PRO A 135 -13.86 10.66 5.50
CA PRO A 135 -12.75 9.98 6.19
C PRO A 135 -11.82 10.91 6.98
N GLY A 136 -11.73 12.19 6.57
CA GLY A 136 -10.91 13.19 7.27
C GLY A 136 -11.40 13.56 8.67
N ASP A 137 -12.64 13.20 9.01
CA ASP A 137 -13.21 13.43 10.35
C ASP A 137 -12.96 12.22 11.29
N GLU A 138 -12.35 11.17 10.79
CA GLU A 138 -12.04 9.97 11.56
C GLU A 138 -10.66 10.09 12.22
N ASN A 139 -10.56 9.64 13.48
CA ASN A 139 -9.27 9.56 14.17
C ASN A 139 -8.56 8.26 13.74
N MET A 140 -7.83 8.32 12.63
CA MET A 140 -7.06 7.20 12.10
C MET A 140 -5.70 7.10 12.80
N GLN A 141 -5.29 5.86 13.11
CA GLN A 141 -3.99 5.59 13.74
C GLN A 141 -2.85 5.74 12.72
N VAL A 142 -1.71 6.27 13.21
CA VAL A 142 -0.47 6.43 12.44
C VAL A 142 0.67 5.71 13.15
N TRP A 143 1.40 4.86 12.43
CA TRP A 143 2.55 4.10 12.91
C TRP A 143 3.85 4.69 12.36
N ALA A 144 4.33 5.77 12.96
CA ALA A 144 5.44 6.55 12.44
C ALA A 144 6.74 5.74 12.23
N GLN A 145 7.05 4.79 13.13
CA GLN A 145 8.26 3.98 13.00
C GLN A 145 8.14 2.96 11.86
N ASP A 146 7.01 2.24 11.78
CA ASP A 146 6.78 1.27 10.69
C ASP A 146 6.77 1.97 9.32
N CYS A 147 6.20 3.18 9.24
CA CYS A 147 6.25 4.02 8.03
C CYS A 147 7.69 4.36 7.64
N ALA A 148 8.48 4.90 8.56
CA ALA A 148 9.85 5.29 8.29
C ALA A 148 10.72 4.09 7.86
N ASP A 149 10.50 2.93 8.47
CA ASP A 149 11.20 1.71 8.11
C ASP A 149 10.77 1.21 6.72
N PHE A 150 9.47 1.26 6.40
CA PHE A 150 8.97 0.83 5.10
C PHE A 150 9.35 1.79 3.97
N GLU A 151 9.34 3.10 4.19
CA GLU A 151 9.82 4.11 3.24
C GLU A 151 11.31 3.89 2.88
N LYS A 152 12.17 3.56 3.87
CA LYS A 152 13.57 3.20 3.60
C LYS A 152 13.68 1.98 2.67
N LEU A 153 12.83 0.95 2.88
CA LEU A 153 12.81 -0.22 2.00
C LEU A 153 12.39 0.15 0.58
N MET A 154 11.36 0.98 0.44
CA MET A 154 10.89 1.44 -0.87
C MET A 154 11.96 2.24 -1.61
N ASP A 155 12.65 3.14 -0.94
CA ASP A 155 13.72 3.95 -1.54
C ASP A 155 14.90 3.07 -1.96
N TYR A 156 15.25 2.07 -1.15
CA TYR A 156 16.26 1.09 -1.51
C TYR A 156 15.84 0.26 -2.74
N ILE A 157 14.61 -0.21 -2.78
CA ILE A 157 14.06 -0.93 -3.94
C ILE A 157 14.11 -0.07 -5.21
N LYS A 158 13.72 1.21 -5.11
CA LYS A 158 13.78 2.17 -6.23
C LYS A 158 15.23 2.34 -6.72
N ALA A 159 16.17 2.54 -5.79
CA ALA A 159 17.59 2.71 -6.12
C ALA A 159 18.17 1.46 -6.82
N VAL A 160 17.88 0.26 -6.31
CA VAL A 160 18.32 -1.00 -6.94
C VAL A 160 17.72 -1.17 -8.33
N ARG A 161 16.44 -0.84 -8.51
CA ARG A 161 15.79 -0.90 -9.83
C ARG A 161 16.41 0.08 -10.83
N ALA A 162 16.70 1.31 -10.40
CA ALA A 162 17.36 2.32 -11.22
C ALA A 162 18.76 1.84 -11.66
N MET A 163 19.57 1.35 -10.72
CA MET A 163 20.90 0.79 -11.01
C MET A 163 20.83 -0.37 -12.00
N ARG A 164 19.87 -1.31 -11.81
CA ARG A 164 19.69 -2.44 -12.74
C ARG A 164 19.29 -1.98 -14.14
N ALA A 165 18.47 -0.94 -14.25
CA ALA A 165 18.07 -0.35 -15.53
C ALA A 165 19.27 0.31 -16.24
N GLU A 166 20.09 1.07 -15.52
CA GLU A 166 21.33 1.67 -16.05
C GLU A 166 22.32 0.62 -16.54
N MET A 167 22.43 -0.51 -15.82
CA MET A 167 23.28 -1.63 -16.21
C MET A 167 22.64 -2.56 -17.26
N ASN A 168 21.45 -2.24 -17.77
CA ASN A 168 20.69 -3.07 -18.72
C ASN A 168 20.46 -4.51 -18.24
N VAL A 169 20.30 -4.71 -16.92
CA VAL A 169 19.99 -6.02 -16.34
C VAL A 169 18.50 -6.32 -16.48
N HIS A 170 18.19 -7.36 -17.24
CA HIS A 170 16.79 -7.76 -17.46
C HIS A 170 16.10 -8.14 -16.14
N PRO A 171 14.84 -7.70 -15.89
CA PRO A 171 14.09 -7.98 -14.64
C PRO A 171 14.00 -9.47 -14.27
N ALA A 172 13.91 -10.36 -15.26
CA ALA A 172 13.86 -11.80 -15.02
C ALA A 172 15.18 -12.40 -14.47
N LYS A 173 16.30 -11.68 -14.60
CA LYS A 173 17.59 -12.12 -14.07
C LYS A 173 17.66 -11.78 -12.58
N LYS A 174 17.34 -12.76 -11.73
CA LYS A 174 17.51 -12.61 -10.29
C LYS A 174 18.97 -12.81 -9.87
N THR A 175 19.41 -12.11 -8.85
CA THR A 175 20.77 -12.18 -8.28
C THR A 175 20.69 -12.22 -6.76
N SER A 176 21.71 -12.77 -6.10
CA SER A 176 21.87 -12.58 -4.66
C SER A 176 22.10 -11.10 -4.33
N MET A 177 21.63 -10.68 -3.18
CA MET A 177 21.76 -9.31 -2.69
C MET A 177 22.37 -9.31 -1.31
N VAL A 178 23.42 -8.51 -1.12
CA VAL A 178 23.99 -8.23 0.19
C VAL A 178 23.79 -6.76 0.50
N ILE A 179 23.23 -6.49 1.67
CA ILE A 179 22.96 -5.14 2.17
C ILE A 179 23.86 -4.88 3.35
N GLU A 180 24.80 -3.95 3.17
CA GLU A 180 25.62 -3.46 4.25
C GLU A 180 24.96 -2.23 4.88
N THR A 181 24.62 -2.31 6.17
CA THR A 181 23.93 -1.23 6.88
C THR A 181 24.20 -1.26 8.37
N ALA A 182 24.30 -0.07 8.97
CA ALA A 182 24.36 0.10 10.42
C ALA A 182 22.99 -0.06 11.12
N SER A 183 21.89 -0.10 10.34
CA SER A 183 20.50 -0.20 10.84
C SER A 183 19.77 -1.38 10.20
N PRO A 184 20.08 -2.63 10.58
CA PRO A 184 19.61 -3.83 9.89
C PRO A 184 18.12 -4.12 10.08
N ALA A 185 17.50 -3.68 11.17
CA ALA A 185 16.17 -4.11 11.60
C ALA A 185 15.06 -3.95 10.55
N ALA A 186 15.03 -2.81 9.82
CA ALA A 186 14.06 -2.57 8.77
C ALA A 186 14.26 -3.54 7.59
N PHE A 187 15.50 -3.78 7.19
CA PHE A 187 15.85 -4.65 6.07
C PHE A 187 15.66 -6.13 6.40
N GLU A 188 15.89 -6.55 7.63
CA GLU A 188 15.61 -7.91 8.10
C GLU A 188 14.11 -8.20 8.08
N LYS A 189 13.29 -7.29 8.62
CA LYS A 189 11.82 -7.39 8.56
C LYS A 189 11.28 -7.32 7.13
N GLY A 190 11.93 -6.52 6.27
CA GLY A 190 11.52 -6.28 4.89
C GLY A 190 12.15 -7.21 3.85
N GLY A 191 12.87 -8.25 4.25
CA GLY A 191 13.61 -9.12 3.33
C GLY A 191 12.77 -9.72 2.21
N ALA A 192 11.55 -10.14 2.50
CA ALA A 192 10.62 -10.68 1.50
C ALA A 192 10.22 -9.64 0.45
N TYR A 193 10.01 -8.39 0.84
CA TYR A 193 9.72 -7.29 -0.09
C TYR A 193 10.93 -6.98 -0.97
N LEU A 194 12.12 -6.93 -0.38
CA LEU A 194 13.37 -6.72 -1.11
C LEU A 194 13.61 -7.83 -2.13
N ALA A 195 13.51 -9.10 -1.73
CA ALA A 195 13.67 -10.23 -2.63
C ALA A 195 12.74 -10.14 -3.84
N ARG A 196 11.47 -9.81 -3.61
CA ARG A 196 10.48 -9.71 -4.67
C ARG A 196 10.68 -8.49 -5.55
N PHE A 197 10.75 -7.30 -4.95
CA PHE A 197 10.68 -6.03 -5.69
C PHE A 197 12.03 -5.56 -6.23
N ALA A 198 13.14 -6.00 -5.66
CA ALA A 198 14.48 -5.75 -6.18
C ALA A 198 15.00 -6.92 -7.06
N PHE A 199 14.17 -7.94 -7.31
CA PHE A 199 14.51 -9.11 -8.12
C PHE A 199 15.72 -9.89 -7.60
N ALA A 200 15.78 -10.12 -6.28
CA ALA A 200 16.80 -10.92 -5.64
C ALA A 200 16.36 -12.38 -5.46
N THR A 201 17.30 -13.31 -5.47
CA THR A 201 17.09 -14.72 -5.10
C THR A 201 17.10 -14.87 -3.59
N ASP A 202 18.02 -14.19 -2.94
CA ASP A 202 18.24 -14.15 -1.50
C ASP A 202 18.71 -12.75 -1.10
N VAL A 203 18.45 -12.38 0.15
CA VAL A 203 18.85 -11.11 0.74
C VAL A 203 19.60 -11.38 2.04
N THR A 204 20.86 -10.98 2.09
CA THR A 204 21.67 -11.05 3.29
C THR A 204 21.90 -9.65 3.81
N VAL A 205 21.56 -9.40 5.08
CA VAL A 205 21.80 -8.12 5.75
C VAL A 205 23.01 -8.26 6.67
N THR A 206 23.96 -7.36 6.57
CA THR A 206 25.20 -7.40 7.37
C THR A 206 25.64 -6.00 7.79
N ALA A 207 26.33 -5.91 8.93
CA ALA A 207 26.95 -4.66 9.36
C ALA A 207 28.23 -4.34 8.58
N LYS A 208 28.91 -5.36 8.05
CA LYS A 208 30.12 -5.21 7.22
C LYS A 208 30.20 -6.36 6.22
N TYR A 209 30.43 -6.04 4.97
CA TYR A 209 30.67 -7.01 3.91
C TYR A 209 32.17 -7.20 3.68
N GLU A 210 32.65 -8.43 3.80
CA GLU A 210 34.08 -8.78 3.61
C GLU A 210 34.35 -9.50 2.29
N GLY A 211 33.39 -9.51 1.36
CA GLY A 211 33.53 -10.10 0.04
C GLY A 211 34.13 -9.15 -1.01
N SER A 212 34.64 -9.71 -2.11
CA SER A 212 35.01 -8.91 -3.29
C SER A 212 33.77 -8.53 -4.10
N THR A 213 33.66 -7.28 -4.45
CA THR A 213 32.69 -6.77 -5.43
C THR A 213 33.11 -7.15 -6.85
#